data_95c381e57d3dcfb4f89b009fd1bbb017
#
_entry.id   95c381e57d3dcfb4f89b009fd1bbb017
#
_cell.length_a   1.000
_cell.length_b   1.000
_cell.length_c   1.000
_cell.angle_alpha   90.00
_cell.angle_beta   90.00
_cell.angle_gamma   90.00
#
_symmetry.space_group_name_H-M   'P 1'
#
loop_
_entity.id
_entity.type
_entity.pdbx_description
1 polymer ?
#
loop_
_entity_poly.entity_id
_entity_poly.type
_entity_poly.pdbx_seq_one_letter_code
_entity_poly.pdbx_strand_id
1 'polypeptide(L)'
;HIPPAKFREASQTRENEPVYRKKSDEELRRVLTREQFAVTRNNATEPPFRNEYFNNDRPGIYVDVTTGEPLFLSTDKFDSGCGWPSFSRPIKEELIQEKQDFSHGMRRTEVRSKTGDAHLGHVFTDGPKEQGGLRYCINSASLKFIPEQDMEAQGYGKYLPLLHREGTDRKAAEK
;
A
#
# COMPACT_ATOMS: atom_id res chain seq x y z
N HIS A 1 13.76 -9.87 37.84
CA HIS A 1 12.57 -10.61 37.46
C HIS A 1 11.43 -9.68 37.05
N ILE A 2 10.90 -9.86 35.84
CA ILE A 2 9.78 -9.06 35.32
C ILE A 2 8.47 -9.64 35.88
N PRO A 3 7.63 -8.78 36.53
CA PRO A 3 6.34 -9.29 36.99
C PRO A 3 5.53 -9.89 35.82
N PRO A 4 4.98 -11.10 35.99
CA PRO A 4 4.28 -11.78 34.90
C PRO A 4 3.13 -10.96 34.28
N ALA A 5 2.38 -10.23 35.10
CA ALA A 5 1.25 -9.44 34.62
C ALA A 5 1.70 -8.32 33.66
N LYS A 6 2.78 -7.60 34.04
CA LYS A 6 3.30 -6.52 33.22
C LYS A 6 3.89 -7.04 31.91
N PHE A 7 4.56 -8.16 31.95
CA PHE A 7 5.10 -8.80 30.76
C PHE A 7 3.97 -9.25 29.83
N ARG A 8 2.90 -9.81 30.38
CA ARG A 8 1.74 -10.23 29.59
C ARG A 8 1.05 -9.07 28.89
N GLU A 9 0.94 -7.92 29.55
CA GLU A 9 0.34 -6.74 28.94
C GLU A 9 1.13 -6.30 27.70
N ALA A 10 2.44 -6.25 27.80
CA ALA A 10 3.30 -5.90 26.68
C ALA A 10 3.16 -6.90 25.52
N SER A 11 3.13 -8.19 25.85
CA SER A 11 2.93 -9.26 24.87
C SER A 11 1.57 -9.15 24.19
N GLN A 12 0.51 -8.94 24.96
CA GLN A 12 -0.84 -8.82 24.42
C GLN A 12 -0.97 -7.64 23.48
N THR A 13 -0.34 -6.51 23.79
CA THR A 13 -0.34 -5.33 22.92
C THR A 13 0.28 -5.66 21.58
N ARG A 14 1.39 -6.40 21.58
CA ARG A 14 2.05 -6.85 20.35
C ARG A 14 1.24 -7.90 19.62
N GLU A 15 0.62 -8.82 20.34
CA GLU A 15 -0.18 -9.89 19.76
C GLU A 15 -1.46 -9.36 19.10
N ASN A 16 -1.98 -8.24 19.60
CA ASN A 16 -3.17 -7.63 19.03
C ASN A 16 -2.88 -6.79 17.78
N GLU A 17 -1.62 -6.51 17.49
CA GLU A 17 -1.25 -5.88 16.24
C GLU A 17 -1.12 -6.93 15.15
N PRO A 18 -1.74 -6.70 13.97
CA PRO A 18 -1.61 -7.66 12.89
C PRO A 18 -0.16 -7.84 12.49
N VAL A 19 0.25 -9.11 12.35
CA VAL A 19 1.58 -9.46 11.87
C VAL A 19 1.45 -9.88 10.42
N TYR A 20 2.07 -9.11 9.53
CA TYR A 20 2.05 -9.39 8.10
C TYR A 20 3.32 -10.14 7.72
N ARG A 21 3.18 -11.13 6.83
CA ARG A 21 4.30 -11.95 6.41
C ARG A 21 4.27 -12.21 4.92
N LYS A 22 5.44 -12.42 4.36
CA LYS A 22 5.56 -12.83 2.96
C LYS A 22 5.02 -14.25 2.81
N LYS A 23 4.15 -14.46 1.84
CA LYS A 23 3.62 -15.77 1.50
C LYS A 23 4.42 -16.39 0.36
N SER A 24 4.46 -17.72 0.31
CA SER A 24 5.11 -18.41 -0.79
C SER A 24 4.34 -18.23 -2.09
N ASP A 25 5.02 -18.40 -3.22
CA ASP A 25 4.36 -18.34 -4.52
C ASP A 25 3.26 -19.39 -4.63
N GLU A 26 3.46 -20.56 -4.02
CA GLU A 26 2.44 -21.61 -4.02
C GLU A 26 1.17 -21.17 -3.29
N GLU A 27 1.30 -20.56 -2.11
CA GLU A 27 0.16 -20.00 -1.38
C GLU A 27 -0.55 -18.92 -2.22
N LEU A 28 0.22 -18.03 -2.83
CA LEU A 28 -0.34 -16.92 -3.60
C LEU A 28 -1.08 -17.40 -4.84
N ARG A 29 -0.59 -18.46 -5.50
CA ARG A 29 -1.30 -19.03 -6.66
C ARG A 29 -2.69 -19.54 -6.30
N ARG A 30 -2.88 -19.98 -5.06
CA ARG A 30 -4.19 -20.48 -4.62
C ARG A 30 -5.19 -19.36 -4.29
N VAL A 31 -4.70 -18.21 -3.86
CA VAL A 31 -5.58 -17.14 -3.36
C VAL A 31 -5.69 -15.95 -4.29
N LEU A 32 -4.71 -15.71 -5.16
CA LEU A 32 -4.72 -14.57 -6.08
C LEU A 32 -5.29 -14.97 -7.45
N THR A 33 -5.84 -13.99 -8.15
CA THR A 33 -6.17 -14.17 -9.57
C THR A 33 -4.87 -14.26 -10.38
N ARG A 34 -4.98 -14.72 -11.63
CA ARG A 34 -3.83 -14.78 -12.53
C ARG A 34 -3.18 -13.42 -12.72
N GLU A 35 -4.00 -12.37 -12.89
CA GLU A 35 -3.49 -11.01 -13.06
C GLU A 35 -2.78 -10.53 -11.80
N GLN A 36 -3.39 -10.74 -10.63
CA GLN A 36 -2.77 -10.36 -9.37
C GLN A 36 -1.42 -11.05 -9.17
N PHE A 37 -1.35 -12.33 -9.48
CA PHE A 37 -0.08 -13.06 -9.37
C PHE A 37 0.95 -12.55 -10.39
N ALA A 38 0.54 -12.37 -11.63
CA ALA A 38 1.45 -11.90 -12.69
C ALA A 38 2.03 -10.53 -12.34
N VAL A 39 1.21 -9.62 -11.83
CA VAL A 39 1.67 -8.27 -11.46
C VAL A 39 2.58 -8.34 -10.24
N THR A 40 2.15 -8.98 -9.17
CA THR A 40 2.89 -8.93 -7.89
C THR A 40 4.15 -9.78 -7.89
N ARG A 41 4.14 -10.93 -8.56
CA ARG A 41 5.27 -11.86 -8.52
C ARG A 41 6.10 -11.90 -9.80
N ASN A 42 5.53 -11.55 -10.94
CA ASN A 42 6.22 -11.61 -12.23
C ASN A 42 6.41 -10.23 -12.86
N ASN A 43 6.18 -9.16 -12.10
CA ASN A 43 6.42 -7.77 -12.52
C ASN A 43 5.62 -7.35 -13.76
N ALA A 44 4.47 -7.98 -14.00
CA ALA A 44 3.58 -7.57 -15.08
C ALA A 44 2.91 -6.24 -14.74
N THR A 45 2.39 -5.58 -15.76
CA THR A 45 1.66 -4.32 -15.62
C THR A 45 0.25 -4.51 -16.16
N GLU A 46 -0.75 -4.10 -15.39
CA GLU A 46 -2.13 -4.13 -15.85
C GLU A 46 -2.38 -3.03 -16.88
N PRO A 47 -3.43 -3.12 -17.72
CA PRO A 47 -3.73 -2.08 -18.69
C PRO A 47 -4.12 -0.76 -18.04
N PRO A 48 -3.65 0.39 -18.57
CA PRO A 48 -4.07 1.69 -18.05
C PRO A 48 -5.56 1.93 -18.35
N PHE A 49 -6.25 2.61 -17.43
CA PHE A 49 -7.68 2.94 -17.53
C PHE A 49 -8.61 1.72 -17.57
N ARG A 50 -8.06 0.52 -17.43
CA ARG A 50 -8.81 -0.74 -17.42
C ARG A 50 -8.37 -1.58 -16.23
N ASN A 51 -8.48 -0.98 -15.04
CA ASN A 51 -8.15 -1.63 -13.79
C ASN A 51 -9.09 -1.12 -12.69
N GLU A 52 -9.13 -1.82 -11.58
CA GLU A 52 -10.20 -1.66 -10.61
C GLU A 52 -10.21 -0.30 -9.92
N TYR A 53 -9.01 0.25 -9.60
CA TYR A 53 -8.94 1.42 -8.72
C TYR A 53 -8.42 2.70 -9.36
N PHE A 54 -8.17 2.74 -10.67
CA PHE A 54 -7.59 3.95 -11.26
C PHE A 54 -8.45 5.20 -11.01
N ASN A 55 -9.76 5.03 -10.98
CA ASN A 55 -10.72 6.14 -10.75
C ASN A 55 -11.54 5.95 -9.47
N ASN A 56 -11.07 5.14 -8.53
CA ASN A 56 -11.74 4.96 -7.24
C ASN A 56 -11.45 6.16 -6.36
N ASP A 57 -12.51 6.91 -5.98
CA ASP A 57 -12.40 8.09 -5.12
C ASP A 57 -13.06 7.89 -3.75
N ARG A 58 -13.45 6.66 -3.43
CA ARG A 58 -14.06 6.35 -2.14
C ARG A 58 -13.03 6.45 -1.01
N PRO A 59 -13.44 6.90 0.19
CA PRO A 59 -12.54 6.91 1.34
C PRO A 59 -12.26 5.49 1.82
N GLY A 60 -10.99 5.23 2.14
CA GLY A 60 -10.58 3.93 2.62
C GLY A 60 -9.08 3.74 2.57
N ILE A 61 -8.66 2.50 2.69
CA ILE A 61 -7.25 2.13 2.77
C ILE A 61 -6.92 1.10 1.68
N TYR A 62 -5.70 1.19 1.14
CA TYR A 62 -5.21 0.27 0.13
C TYR A 62 -4.13 -0.60 0.76
N VAL A 63 -4.32 -1.91 0.72
CA VAL A 63 -3.41 -2.86 1.34
C VAL A 63 -2.75 -3.72 0.27
N ASP A 64 -1.59 -4.28 0.61
CA ASP A 64 -0.88 -5.22 -0.25
C ASP A 64 -1.77 -6.46 -0.44
N VAL A 65 -2.11 -6.79 -1.67
CA VAL A 65 -3.01 -7.92 -1.94
C VAL A 65 -2.38 -9.24 -1.49
N THR A 66 -1.05 -9.31 -1.39
CA THR A 66 -0.34 -10.55 -1.01
C THR A 66 -0.26 -10.78 0.49
N THR A 67 -0.32 -9.72 1.31
CA THR A 67 -0.12 -9.84 2.76
C THR A 67 -1.24 -9.23 3.59
N GLY A 68 -1.97 -8.27 3.04
CA GLY A 68 -2.94 -7.46 3.78
C GLY A 68 -2.33 -6.26 4.49
N GLU A 69 -1.03 -6.04 4.36
CA GLU A 69 -0.38 -4.92 5.03
C GLU A 69 -0.81 -3.58 4.41
N PRO A 70 -1.22 -2.60 5.23
CA PRO A 70 -1.60 -1.28 4.72
C PRO A 70 -0.45 -0.56 4.05
N LEU A 71 -0.69 0.00 2.87
CA LEU A 71 0.35 0.68 2.10
C LEU A 71 0.01 2.14 1.79
N PHE A 72 -1.24 2.42 1.39
CA PHE A 72 -1.64 3.77 0.96
C PHE A 72 -3.02 4.12 1.50
N LEU A 73 -3.25 5.41 1.70
CA LEU A 73 -4.55 5.94 2.12
C LEU A 73 -5.22 6.67 0.97
N SER A 74 -6.56 6.65 0.95
CA SER A 74 -7.34 7.39 -0.04
C SER A 74 -7.06 8.90 0.00
N THR A 75 -6.69 9.45 1.16
CA THR A 75 -6.38 10.88 1.28
C THR A 75 -5.13 11.29 0.50
N ASP A 76 -4.27 10.33 0.18
CA ASP A 76 -3.05 10.60 -0.58
C ASP A 76 -3.19 10.22 -2.06
N LYS A 77 -4.36 9.73 -2.45
CA LYS A 77 -4.65 9.38 -3.85
C LYS A 77 -5.04 10.62 -4.62
N PHE A 78 -4.55 10.75 -5.85
CA PHE A 78 -4.91 11.86 -6.73
C PHE A 78 -5.03 11.37 -8.17
N ASP A 79 -5.76 12.14 -8.99
CA ASP A 79 -5.91 11.83 -10.41
C ASP A 79 -4.73 12.40 -11.18
N SER A 80 -3.82 11.54 -11.58
CA SER A 80 -2.65 11.95 -12.36
C SER A 80 -2.87 11.86 -13.86
N GLY A 81 -3.97 11.24 -14.28
CA GLY A 81 -4.25 11.00 -15.70
C GLY A 81 -3.46 9.86 -16.31
N CYS A 82 -2.67 9.12 -15.53
CA CYS A 82 -1.81 8.05 -16.09
C CYS A 82 -2.55 6.74 -16.34
N GLY A 83 -3.75 6.58 -15.79
CA GLY A 83 -4.55 5.36 -15.99
C GLY A 83 -4.37 4.30 -14.92
N TRP A 84 -3.58 4.57 -13.89
CA TRP A 84 -3.39 3.71 -12.73
C TRP A 84 -3.61 4.52 -11.45
N PRO A 85 -3.98 3.88 -10.35
CA PRO A 85 -4.09 4.61 -9.08
C PRO A 85 -2.76 5.27 -8.74
N SER A 86 -2.83 6.54 -8.38
CA SER A 86 -1.66 7.36 -8.11
C SER A 86 -1.75 7.94 -6.71
N PHE A 87 -0.63 7.89 -5.98
CA PHE A 87 -0.56 8.35 -4.60
C PHE A 87 0.65 9.29 -4.44
N SER A 88 0.50 10.29 -3.58
CA SER A 88 1.59 11.23 -3.30
C SER A 88 2.62 10.64 -2.34
N ARG A 89 2.22 9.67 -1.52
CA ARG A 89 3.10 9.01 -0.55
C ARG A 89 2.48 7.71 -0.03
N PRO A 90 3.32 6.77 0.47
CA PRO A 90 2.80 5.64 1.24
C PRO A 90 2.40 6.09 2.65
N ILE A 91 1.74 5.22 3.41
CA ILE A 91 1.42 5.51 4.81
C ILE A 91 2.69 5.76 5.61
N LYS A 92 3.71 4.94 5.39
CA LYS A 92 5.07 5.10 5.93
C LYS A 92 6.07 4.63 4.89
N GLU A 93 7.20 5.31 4.81
CA GLU A 93 8.22 4.95 3.82
C GLU A 93 8.81 3.56 4.06
N GLU A 94 8.85 3.09 5.31
CA GLU A 94 9.38 1.77 5.65
C GLU A 94 8.53 0.62 5.09
N LEU A 95 7.31 0.89 4.63
CA LEU A 95 6.43 -0.13 4.07
C LEU A 95 6.80 -0.55 2.66
N ILE A 96 7.59 0.25 1.99
CA ILE A 96 7.97 0.01 0.60
C ILE A 96 9.49 -0.01 0.45
N GLN A 97 9.95 -0.63 -0.64
CA GLN A 97 11.34 -0.59 -1.07
C GLN A 97 11.39 -0.15 -2.52
N GLU A 98 12.47 0.53 -2.88
CA GLU A 98 12.68 1.04 -4.23
C GLU A 98 13.85 0.32 -4.87
N LYS A 99 13.72 0.00 -6.16
CA LYS A 99 14.77 -0.65 -6.93
C LYS A 99 14.89 0.03 -8.28
N GLN A 100 16.12 0.13 -8.80
CA GLN A 100 16.31 0.60 -10.16
C GLN A 100 15.73 -0.42 -11.15
N ASP A 101 15.01 0.07 -12.14
CA ASP A 101 14.36 -0.75 -13.16
C ASP A 101 14.79 -0.24 -14.54
N PHE A 102 15.54 -1.05 -15.26
CA PHE A 102 16.03 -0.71 -16.59
C PHE A 102 15.28 -1.45 -17.70
N SER A 103 14.16 -2.09 -17.36
CA SER A 103 13.37 -2.82 -18.35
C SER A 103 12.77 -1.88 -19.39
N HIS A 104 12.43 -2.42 -20.55
CA HIS A 104 11.81 -1.70 -21.67
C HIS A 104 12.65 -0.53 -22.19
N GLY A 105 13.97 -0.58 -21.98
CA GLY A 105 14.87 0.49 -22.41
C GLY A 105 14.71 1.79 -21.63
N MET A 106 14.03 1.75 -20.50
CA MET A 106 13.79 2.91 -19.67
C MET A 106 14.60 2.85 -18.38
N ARG A 107 14.75 4.02 -17.73
CA ARG A 107 15.37 4.11 -16.42
C ARG A 107 14.29 4.59 -15.46
N ARG A 108 13.78 3.68 -14.64
CA ARG A 108 12.69 4.00 -13.71
C ARG A 108 13.03 3.48 -12.32
N THR A 109 12.27 3.93 -11.32
CA THR A 109 12.38 3.43 -9.96
C THR A 109 11.17 2.57 -9.65
N GLU A 110 11.41 1.27 -9.52
CA GLU A 110 10.36 0.32 -9.16
C GLU A 110 10.04 0.43 -7.68
N VAL A 111 8.75 0.32 -7.34
CA VAL A 111 8.25 0.28 -5.97
C VAL A 111 7.73 -1.12 -5.68
N ARG A 112 8.22 -1.72 -4.60
CA ARG A 112 7.76 -3.03 -4.12
C ARG A 112 7.37 -2.91 -2.65
N SER A 113 6.44 -3.76 -2.19
CA SER A 113 6.15 -3.82 -0.77
C SER A 113 7.33 -4.48 -0.06
N LYS A 114 7.68 -3.95 1.11
CA LYS A 114 8.86 -4.45 1.83
C LYS A 114 8.60 -5.83 2.45
N THR A 115 7.47 -6.00 3.11
CA THR A 115 7.13 -7.27 3.74
C THR A 115 6.83 -8.36 2.73
N GLY A 116 5.96 -8.08 1.76
CA GLY A 116 5.52 -9.10 0.80
C GLY A 116 6.45 -9.27 -0.39
N ASP A 117 7.36 -8.35 -0.60
CA ASP A 117 8.21 -8.29 -1.79
C ASP A 117 7.39 -8.39 -3.08
N ALA A 118 6.25 -7.73 -3.09
CA ALA A 118 5.35 -7.70 -4.23
C ALA A 118 5.65 -6.49 -5.10
N HIS A 119 5.69 -6.70 -6.42
CA HIS A 119 5.80 -5.58 -7.35
C HIS A 119 4.53 -4.74 -7.27
N LEU A 120 4.68 -3.45 -6.98
CA LEU A 120 3.54 -2.53 -6.89
C LEU A 120 3.43 -1.65 -8.13
N GLY A 121 4.51 -1.08 -8.57
CA GLY A 121 4.56 -0.13 -9.68
C GLY A 121 5.86 0.64 -9.69
N HIS A 122 5.77 1.94 -9.94
CA HIS A 122 6.94 2.82 -10.06
C HIS A 122 6.66 4.15 -9.38
N VAL A 123 7.73 4.85 -8.97
CA VAL A 123 7.62 6.19 -8.43
C VAL A 123 8.33 7.18 -9.36
N PHE A 124 7.69 8.34 -9.56
CA PHE A 124 8.16 9.41 -10.44
C PHE A 124 8.23 10.71 -9.67
N THR A 125 8.94 11.69 -10.22
CA THR A 125 9.17 12.99 -9.56
C THR A 125 8.27 14.10 -10.07
N ASP A 126 7.21 13.74 -10.79
CA ASP A 126 6.25 14.68 -11.37
C ASP A 126 4.90 14.68 -10.64
N GLY A 127 4.94 14.50 -9.33
CA GLY A 127 3.75 14.55 -8.49
C GLY A 127 3.44 15.95 -7.96
N PRO A 128 2.38 16.07 -7.14
CA PRO A 128 1.97 17.35 -6.59
C PRO A 128 3.06 17.95 -5.70
N LYS A 129 3.53 19.14 -6.05
CA LYS A 129 4.62 19.82 -5.33
C LYS A 129 4.27 20.10 -3.88
N GLU A 130 3.03 20.47 -3.60
CA GLU A 130 2.56 20.78 -2.25
C GLU A 130 2.52 19.55 -1.35
N GLN A 131 2.63 18.35 -1.93
CA GLN A 131 2.60 17.10 -1.19
C GLN A 131 3.91 16.32 -1.29
N GLY A 132 4.99 16.98 -1.70
CA GLY A 132 6.32 16.37 -1.76
C GLY A 132 6.84 16.08 -3.15
N GLY A 133 6.04 16.30 -4.19
CA GLY A 133 6.50 16.21 -5.58
C GLY A 133 6.62 14.80 -6.16
N LEU A 134 6.18 13.77 -5.44
CA LEU A 134 6.28 12.39 -5.90
C LEU A 134 4.95 11.85 -6.41
N ARG A 135 5.02 10.96 -7.38
CA ARG A 135 3.87 10.25 -7.91
C ARG A 135 4.17 8.76 -7.88
N TYR A 136 3.51 8.07 -6.96
CA TYR A 136 3.55 6.62 -6.86
C TYR A 136 2.47 6.06 -7.75
N CYS A 137 2.85 5.48 -8.88
CA CYS A 137 1.94 4.93 -9.88
C CYS A 137 1.87 3.42 -9.66
N ILE A 138 0.75 2.95 -9.11
CA ILE A 138 0.64 1.61 -8.54
C ILE A 138 -0.41 0.81 -9.29
N ASN A 139 -0.14 -0.48 -9.54
CA ASN A 139 -1.11 -1.37 -10.16
C ASN A 139 -2.26 -1.69 -9.21
N SER A 140 -3.50 -1.59 -9.70
CA SER A 140 -4.67 -2.01 -8.91
C SER A 140 -4.56 -3.47 -8.50
N ALA A 141 -4.00 -4.30 -9.37
CA ALA A 141 -3.87 -5.74 -9.12
C ALA A 141 -2.94 -6.07 -7.95
N SER A 142 -2.06 -5.14 -7.54
CA SER A 142 -1.21 -5.33 -6.36
C SER A 142 -1.88 -4.89 -5.08
N LEU A 143 -3.05 -4.28 -5.16
CA LEU A 143 -3.73 -3.66 -4.02
C LEU A 143 -5.08 -4.31 -3.77
N LYS A 144 -5.53 -4.23 -2.53
CA LYS A 144 -6.91 -4.47 -2.17
C LYS A 144 -7.43 -3.22 -1.46
N PHE A 145 -8.54 -2.69 -1.93
CA PHE A 145 -9.16 -1.52 -1.31
C PHE A 145 -10.13 -1.96 -0.22
N ILE A 146 -9.99 -1.36 0.96
CA ILE A 146 -10.90 -1.60 2.09
C ILE A 146 -11.66 -0.29 2.32
N PRO A 147 -12.98 -0.25 2.03
CA PRO A 147 -13.75 0.96 2.26
C PRO A 147 -13.76 1.36 3.73
N GLU A 148 -13.88 2.65 4.00
CA GLU A 148 -13.87 3.20 5.35
C GLU A 148 -14.79 2.44 6.31
N GLN A 149 -16.02 2.14 5.87
CA GLN A 149 -17.00 1.47 6.74
C GLN A 149 -16.62 0.04 7.11
N ASP A 150 -15.69 -0.58 6.36
CA ASP A 150 -15.25 -1.95 6.62
C ASP A 150 -13.90 -2.01 7.33
N MET A 151 -13.23 -0.88 7.53
CA MET A 151 -11.86 -0.86 8.05
C MET A 151 -11.76 -1.42 9.45
N GLU A 152 -12.67 -1.02 10.34
CA GLU A 152 -12.62 -1.48 11.72
C GLU A 152 -12.83 -2.99 11.81
N ALA A 153 -13.83 -3.51 11.09
CA ALA A 153 -14.13 -4.94 11.10
C ALA A 153 -12.99 -5.79 10.54
N GLN A 154 -12.21 -5.23 9.62
CA GLN A 154 -11.11 -5.95 8.99
C GLN A 154 -9.74 -5.70 9.64
N GLY A 155 -9.72 -5.00 10.78
CA GLY A 155 -8.50 -4.81 11.55
C GLY A 155 -7.70 -3.56 11.21
N TYR A 156 -8.29 -2.62 10.48
CA TYR A 156 -7.60 -1.39 10.05
C TYR A 156 -8.15 -0.14 10.74
N GLY A 157 -8.88 -0.31 11.85
CA GLY A 157 -9.54 0.81 12.52
C GLY A 157 -8.61 1.92 12.99
N LYS A 158 -7.37 1.59 13.33
CA LYS A 158 -6.42 2.61 13.80
C LYS A 158 -6.06 3.65 12.75
N TYR A 159 -6.34 3.37 11.48
CA TYR A 159 -6.07 4.31 10.38
C TYR A 159 -7.23 5.24 10.07
N LEU A 160 -8.41 5.01 10.68
CA LEU A 160 -9.59 5.84 10.44
C LEU A 160 -9.37 7.33 10.69
N PRO A 161 -8.71 7.74 11.78
CA PRO A 161 -8.48 9.17 12.01
C PRO A 161 -7.70 9.86 10.90
N LEU A 162 -6.87 9.13 10.17
CA LEU A 162 -6.03 9.70 9.11
C LEU A 162 -6.83 10.00 7.83
N LEU A 163 -7.98 9.36 7.64
CA LEU A 163 -8.78 9.53 6.43
C LEU A 163 -9.51 10.87 6.36
N HIS A 164 -9.71 11.52 7.48
CA HIS A 164 -10.46 12.77 7.55
C HIS A 164 -9.54 13.98 7.73
N ARG A 165 -8.24 13.80 7.54
CA ARG A 165 -7.25 14.86 7.65
C ARG A 165 -6.65 15.16 6.29
N GLU A 166 -6.45 16.45 6.01
CA GLU A 166 -5.70 16.87 4.84
C GLU A 166 -4.23 16.46 5.03
N GLY A 167 -3.48 16.40 3.92
CA GLY A 167 -2.09 15.95 3.96
C GLY A 167 -1.23 16.69 4.97
N THR A 168 -1.41 17.99 5.11
CA THR A 168 -0.67 18.83 6.06
C THR A 168 -0.99 18.45 7.51
N ASP A 169 -2.28 18.29 7.81
CA ASP A 169 -2.74 17.90 9.14
C ASP A 169 -2.25 16.50 9.51
N ARG A 170 -2.21 15.60 8.54
CA ARG A 170 -1.68 14.27 8.74
C ARG A 170 -0.21 14.29 9.12
N LYS A 171 0.60 15.12 8.44
CA LYS A 171 2.02 15.29 8.79
C LYS A 171 2.20 15.78 10.21
N ALA A 172 1.40 16.75 10.63
CA ALA A 172 1.44 17.26 11.99
C ALA A 172 1.09 16.17 13.00
N ALA A 173 0.11 15.34 12.71
CA ALA A 173 -0.30 14.25 13.59
C ALA A 173 0.76 13.15 13.72
N GLU A 174 1.57 12.93 12.67
CA GLU A 174 2.62 11.92 12.67
C GLU A 174 3.89 12.35 13.44
N LYS A 175 4.04 13.63 13.68
CA LYS A 175 5.15 14.17 14.47
C LYS A 175 4.88 14.09 15.95
#